data_0331e7cd72d9a8ad4d63b32ebcefaf01
#
_entry.id   0331e7cd72d9a8ad4d63b32ebcefaf01
#
_cell.length_a   1.000
_cell.length_b   1.000
_cell.length_c   1.000
_cell.angle_alpha   90.00
_cell.angle_beta   90.00
_cell.angle_gamma   90.00
#
_symmetry.space_group_name_H-M   'P 1'
#
loop_
_entity.id
_entity.type
_entity.pdbx_description
1 polymer ?
#
loop_
_entity_poly.entity_id
_entity_poly.type
_entity_poly.pdbx_seq_one_letter_code
_entity_poly.pdbx_strand_id
1 'polypeptide(L)'
;MGLNVVIMAAGKGTRMKSALPKVLHRLAGVSLLQHVLNAAAGVGADRTVVITGHGAEEVEAAAASSGAVFVRQMPQLGTGHAVQQTVPVLDETNGITLILNGDVPLLRAETARALVQACGGEKLALLTIELPDATGYGRIVRKTPGLAALRGDQSPAQRAAEGAVLAIVEHKDASPAQREIREIYTGIMAAPTALLKRWVMALKNDNVQKEFYLTD
;
A
#
# COMPACT_ATOMS: atom_id res chain seq x y z
N MET A 1 6.40 13.84 -14.84
CA MET A 1 5.54 12.63 -14.73
C MET A 1 4.63 12.86 -13.54
N GLY A 2 3.31 12.85 -13.75
CA GLY A 2 2.34 13.17 -12.69
C GLY A 2 2.37 12.13 -11.57
N LEU A 3 2.20 12.58 -10.33
CA LEU A 3 2.18 11.74 -9.13
C LEU A 3 0.82 11.84 -8.43
N ASN A 4 0.09 10.73 -8.42
CA ASN A 4 -1.08 10.56 -7.56
C ASN A 4 -0.65 9.94 -6.23
N VAL A 5 -1.16 10.44 -5.12
CA VAL A 5 -1.04 9.79 -3.81
C VAL A 5 -2.42 9.35 -3.35
N VAL A 6 -2.58 8.08 -3.05
CA VAL A 6 -3.78 7.47 -2.48
C VAL A 6 -3.52 7.13 -1.03
N ILE A 7 -4.35 7.63 -0.12
CA ILE A 7 -4.24 7.37 1.32
C ILE A 7 -5.43 6.53 1.77
N MET A 8 -5.17 5.31 2.23
CA MET A 8 -6.19 4.41 2.76
C MET A 8 -6.57 4.77 4.19
N ALA A 9 -7.78 5.31 4.39
CA ALA A 9 -8.30 5.76 5.68
C ALA A 9 -9.71 5.21 5.99
N ALA A 10 -10.16 4.16 5.28
CA ALA A 10 -11.51 3.60 5.40
C ALA A 10 -11.68 2.58 6.54
N GLY A 11 -10.59 2.10 7.14
CA GLY A 11 -10.60 0.99 8.08
C GLY A 11 -11.29 1.30 9.41
N LYS A 12 -12.02 0.30 9.96
CA LYS A 12 -12.77 0.42 11.22
C LYS A 12 -11.90 0.58 12.47
N GLY A 13 -10.62 0.20 12.42
CA GLY A 13 -9.70 0.32 13.56
C GLY A 13 -10.13 -0.41 14.83
N THR A 14 -10.81 -1.55 14.70
CA THR A 14 -11.46 -2.30 15.82
C THR A 14 -10.51 -2.63 16.97
N ARG A 15 -9.21 -2.82 16.68
CA ARG A 15 -8.17 -3.05 17.70
C ARG A 15 -7.92 -1.87 18.63
N MET A 16 -8.28 -0.64 18.20
CA MET A 16 -8.10 0.58 19.00
C MET A 16 -9.12 0.70 20.15
N LYS A 17 -10.24 -0.05 20.10
CA LYS A 17 -11.32 0.02 21.08
C LYS A 17 -11.77 1.46 21.38
N SER A 18 -11.86 2.29 20.37
CA SER A 18 -12.20 3.72 20.45
C SER A 18 -13.33 4.05 19.47
N ALA A 19 -14.20 4.98 19.84
CA ALA A 19 -15.20 5.53 18.93
C ALA A 19 -14.59 6.46 17.87
N LEU A 20 -13.44 7.07 18.17
CA LEU A 20 -12.73 7.92 17.23
C LEU A 20 -12.14 7.08 16.10
N PRO A 21 -12.35 7.44 14.81
CA PRO A 21 -11.70 6.79 13.68
C PRO A 21 -10.18 6.67 13.89
N LYS A 22 -9.60 5.49 13.58
CA LYS A 22 -8.19 5.19 13.85
C LYS A 22 -7.24 6.28 13.37
N VAL A 23 -7.48 6.80 12.17
CA VAL A 23 -6.62 7.78 11.50
C VAL A 23 -6.69 9.18 12.12
N LEU A 24 -7.68 9.44 12.98
CA LEU A 24 -7.85 10.71 13.71
C LEU A 24 -7.19 10.70 15.11
N HIS A 25 -6.73 9.55 15.60
CA HIS A 25 -5.89 9.52 16.80
C HIS A 25 -4.64 10.38 16.58
N ARG A 26 -4.13 10.97 17.66
CA ARG A 26 -3.04 11.95 17.57
C ARG A 26 -1.71 11.37 18.02
N LEU A 27 -0.68 11.73 17.28
CA LEU A 27 0.73 11.57 17.64
C LEU A 27 1.36 12.96 17.71
N ALA A 28 1.96 13.31 18.84
CA ALA A 28 2.54 14.65 19.05
C ALA A 28 1.55 15.81 18.77
N GLY A 29 0.27 15.64 19.13
CA GLY A 29 -0.77 16.66 18.94
C GLY A 29 -1.41 16.73 17.55
N VAL A 30 -0.87 16.00 16.56
CA VAL A 30 -1.34 15.98 15.16
C VAL A 30 -1.97 14.63 14.83
N SER A 31 -3.07 14.59 14.05
CA SER A 31 -3.71 13.32 13.68
C SER A 31 -2.78 12.45 12.83
N LEU A 32 -2.93 11.11 12.92
CA LEU A 32 -2.15 10.17 12.10
C LEU A 32 -2.32 10.50 10.62
N LEU A 33 -3.56 10.77 10.19
CA LEU A 33 -3.86 11.15 8.81
C LEU A 33 -3.12 12.43 8.39
N GLN A 34 -3.06 13.44 9.26
CA GLN A 34 -2.39 14.70 8.91
C GLN A 34 -0.88 14.50 8.73
N HIS A 35 -0.24 13.63 9.51
CA HIS A 35 1.16 13.26 9.29
C HIS A 35 1.36 12.65 7.91
N VAL A 36 0.45 11.75 7.48
CA VAL A 36 0.52 11.11 6.15
C VAL A 36 0.24 12.12 5.02
N LEU A 37 -0.71 13.04 5.22
CA LEU A 37 -0.98 14.13 4.29
C LEU A 37 0.24 15.05 4.13
N ASN A 38 0.94 15.36 5.22
CA ASN A 38 2.18 16.14 5.19
C ASN A 38 3.28 15.40 4.42
N ALA A 39 3.40 14.07 4.60
CA ALA A 39 4.33 13.25 3.83
C ALA A 39 3.97 13.25 2.32
N ALA A 40 2.69 13.15 1.97
CA ALA A 40 2.21 13.22 0.59
C ALA A 40 2.54 14.58 -0.06
N ALA A 41 2.31 15.68 0.65
CA ALA A 41 2.72 17.01 0.19
C ALA A 41 4.25 17.11 0.02
N GLY A 42 5.02 16.54 0.97
CA GLY A 42 6.49 16.51 0.92
C GLY A 42 7.06 15.69 -0.25
N VAL A 43 6.32 14.73 -0.78
CA VAL A 43 6.71 13.97 -1.98
C VAL A 43 6.48 14.78 -3.26
N GLY A 44 5.64 15.80 -3.22
CA GLY A 44 5.25 16.59 -4.38
C GLY A 44 4.10 15.96 -5.18
N ALA A 45 3.07 15.47 -4.47
CA ALA A 45 1.88 14.91 -5.10
C ALA A 45 1.14 15.97 -5.92
N ASP A 46 0.86 15.69 -7.19
CA ASP A 46 -0.02 16.52 -8.03
C ASP A 46 -1.49 16.36 -7.63
N ARG A 47 -1.84 15.15 -7.17
CA ARG A 47 -3.17 14.83 -6.66
C ARG A 47 -3.08 13.93 -5.45
N THR A 48 -3.78 14.29 -4.38
CA THR A 48 -3.97 13.43 -3.21
C THR A 48 -5.42 12.98 -3.12
N VAL A 49 -5.63 11.67 -3.00
CA VAL A 49 -6.95 11.05 -2.82
C VAL A 49 -6.96 10.34 -1.47
N VAL A 50 -7.95 10.64 -0.63
CA VAL A 50 -8.16 9.97 0.66
C VAL A 50 -9.38 9.06 0.55
N ILE A 51 -9.17 7.76 0.80
CA ILE A 51 -10.26 6.79 0.83
C ILE A 51 -10.84 6.78 2.24
N THR A 52 -12.08 7.18 2.39
CA THR A 52 -12.83 7.19 3.66
C THR A 52 -13.84 6.05 3.71
N GLY A 53 -14.33 5.72 4.89
CA GLY A 53 -15.32 4.65 5.07
C GLY A 53 -15.94 4.73 6.46
N HIS A 54 -15.40 4.00 7.44
CA HIS A 54 -15.87 4.12 8.81
C HIS A 54 -15.53 5.53 9.37
N GLY A 55 -16.56 6.24 9.88
CA GLY A 55 -16.42 7.62 10.33
C GLY A 55 -16.04 8.60 9.21
N ALA A 56 -16.51 8.36 7.99
CA ALA A 56 -16.14 9.14 6.80
C ALA A 56 -16.33 10.64 7.00
N GLU A 57 -17.46 11.07 7.55
CA GLU A 57 -17.78 12.49 7.75
C GLU A 57 -16.78 13.18 8.67
N GLU A 58 -16.40 12.51 9.78
CA GLU A 58 -15.41 13.04 10.72
C GLU A 58 -14.01 13.12 10.08
N VAL A 59 -13.62 12.10 9.32
CA VAL A 59 -12.32 12.06 8.63
C VAL A 59 -12.24 13.13 7.55
N GLU A 60 -13.30 13.27 6.73
CA GLU A 60 -13.39 14.27 5.67
C GLU A 60 -13.37 15.69 6.25
N ALA A 61 -14.14 15.95 7.33
CA ALA A 61 -14.14 17.24 8.02
C ALA A 61 -12.76 17.58 8.60
N ALA A 62 -12.08 16.61 9.24
CA ALA A 62 -10.75 16.81 9.83
C ALA A 62 -9.65 17.10 8.79
N ALA A 63 -9.82 16.62 7.55
CA ALA A 63 -8.86 16.79 6.47
C ALA A 63 -9.32 17.77 5.37
N ALA A 64 -10.42 18.51 5.58
CA ALA A 64 -11.02 19.38 4.57
C ALA A 64 -10.05 20.44 4.02
N SER A 65 -9.15 20.97 4.85
CA SER A 65 -8.15 21.98 4.44
C SER A 65 -6.97 21.41 3.65
N SER A 66 -6.86 20.10 3.48
CA SER A 66 -5.72 19.45 2.82
C SER A 66 -5.70 19.59 1.30
N GLY A 67 -6.82 19.98 0.68
CA GLY A 67 -7.01 19.97 -0.77
C GLY A 67 -7.14 18.57 -1.37
N ALA A 68 -7.25 17.52 -0.55
CA ALA A 68 -7.41 16.15 -1.02
C ALA A 68 -8.82 15.91 -1.59
N VAL A 69 -8.89 15.02 -2.58
CA VAL A 69 -10.16 14.47 -3.08
C VAL A 69 -10.55 13.30 -2.17
N PHE A 70 -11.80 13.25 -1.74
CA PHE A 70 -12.30 12.14 -0.93
C PHE A 70 -13.11 11.18 -1.78
N VAL A 71 -12.89 9.88 -1.57
CA VAL A 71 -13.71 8.80 -2.13
C VAL A 71 -14.14 7.86 -1.01
N ARG A 72 -15.40 7.43 -1.03
CA ARG A 72 -15.94 6.56 0.03
C ARG A 72 -15.92 5.11 -0.38
N GLN A 73 -15.41 4.25 0.50
CA GLN A 73 -15.50 2.80 0.39
C GLN A 73 -16.67 2.28 1.22
N MET A 74 -17.76 1.93 0.56
CA MET A 74 -18.96 1.35 1.19
C MET A 74 -19.54 0.22 0.33
N PRO A 75 -19.66 -1.02 0.86
CA PRO A 75 -19.10 -1.51 2.13
C PRO A 75 -17.57 -1.73 2.06
N GLN A 76 -16.93 -1.96 3.21
CA GLN A 76 -15.49 -2.26 3.25
C GLN A 76 -15.26 -3.75 2.91
N LEU A 77 -14.85 -4.02 1.67
CA LEU A 77 -14.62 -5.37 1.13
C LEU A 77 -13.13 -5.67 0.86
N GLY A 78 -12.24 -5.08 1.65
CA GLY A 78 -10.80 -5.29 1.55
C GLY A 78 -10.02 -4.11 0.96
N THR A 79 -8.69 -4.22 0.97
CA THR A 79 -7.77 -3.14 0.56
C THR A 79 -7.81 -2.88 -0.95
N GLY A 80 -7.95 -3.91 -1.76
CA GLY A 80 -8.13 -3.78 -3.20
C GLY A 80 -9.44 -3.07 -3.55
N HIS A 81 -10.55 -3.42 -2.88
CA HIS A 81 -11.82 -2.71 -3.04
C HIS A 81 -11.71 -1.23 -2.66
N ALA A 82 -10.91 -0.90 -1.64
CA ALA A 82 -10.66 0.50 -1.29
C ALA A 82 -10.03 1.26 -2.46
N VAL A 83 -8.96 0.71 -3.06
CA VAL A 83 -8.26 1.34 -4.18
C VAL A 83 -9.13 1.38 -5.45
N GLN A 84 -10.01 0.39 -5.69
CA GLN A 84 -10.98 0.43 -6.79
C GLN A 84 -11.84 1.70 -6.77
N GLN A 85 -12.20 2.23 -5.58
CA GLN A 85 -13.00 3.45 -5.46
C GLN A 85 -12.26 4.68 -6.01
N THR A 86 -10.94 4.64 -6.11
CA THR A 86 -10.14 5.77 -6.61
C THR A 86 -10.04 5.81 -8.13
N VAL A 87 -10.35 4.71 -8.83
CA VAL A 87 -10.17 4.57 -10.29
C VAL A 87 -10.78 5.73 -11.10
N PRO A 88 -12.00 6.24 -10.78
CA PRO A 88 -12.59 7.34 -11.55
C PRO A 88 -11.88 8.69 -11.37
N VAL A 89 -11.13 8.88 -10.28
CA VAL A 89 -10.51 10.16 -9.92
C VAL A 89 -9.00 10.18 -10.11
N LEU A 90 -8.36 9.04 -10.40
CA LEU A 90 -6.94 8.98 -10.72
C LEU A 90 -6.67 9.47 -12.14
N ASP A 91 -5.70 10.37 -12.30
CA ASP A 91 -5.25 10.80 -13.62
C ASP A 91 -4.44 9.66 -14.28
N GLU A 92 -4.83 9.33 -15.52
CA GLU A 92 -4.27 8.19 -16.26
C GLU A 92 -3.03 8.54 -17.08
N THR A 93 -2.84 9.82 -17.39
CA THR A 93 -1.82 10.20 -18.35
C THR A 93 -0.41 10.09 -17.75
N ASN A 94 0.25 8.98 -18.01
CA ASN A 94 1.68 8.73 -17.73
C ASN A 94 2.10 8.98 -16.28
N GLY A 95 1.21 8.76 -15.32
CA GLY A 95 1.46 9.02 -13.91
C GLY A 95 1.88 7.77 -13.12
N ILE A 96 2.40 8.03 -11.93
CA ILE A 96 2.62 7.04 -10.88
C ILE A 96 1.55 7.25 -9.82
N THR A 97 1.04 6.17 -9.24
CA THR A 97 0.21 6.19 -8.04
C THR A 97 0.98 5.58 -6.88
N LEU A 98 1.22 6.40 -5.84
CA LEU A 98 1.76 5.99 -4.56
C LEU A 98 0.61 5.70 -3.60
N ILE A 99 0.56 4.50 -3.03
CA ILE A 99 -0.47 4.08 -2.06
C ILE A 99 0.15 4.10 -0.67
N LEU A 100 -0.51 4.80 0.25
CA LEU A 100 -0.12 4.97 1.64
C LEU A 100 -1.23 4.52 2.58
N ASN A 101 -0.87 4.09 3.79
CA ASN A 101 -1.81 3.87 4.87
C ASN A 101 -1.96 5.14 5.71
N GLY A 102 -3.18 5.56 5.98
CA GLY A 102 -3.49 6.78 6.77
C GLY A 102 -3.11 6.71 8.25
N ASP A 103 -2.63 5.56 8.71
CA ASP A 103 -2.22 5.28 10.08
C ASP A 103 -0.71 5.00 10.24
N VAL A 104 0.10 5.37 9.25
CA VAL A 104 1.57 5.26 9.28
C VAL A 104 2.22 6.66 9.36
N PRO A 105 2.14 7.34 10.53
CA PRO A 105 2.49 8.76 10.68
C PRO A 105 3.98 9.05 10.55
N LEU A 106 4.85 8.03 10.69
CA LEU A 106 6.31 8.20 10.69
C LEU A 106 6.94 7.93 9.32
N LEU A 107 6.14 7.74 8.27
CA LEU A 107 6.67 7.62 6.91
C LEU A 107 7.34 8.94 6.51
N ARG A 108 8.61 8.85 6.13
CA ARG A 108 9.38 10.00 5.65
C ARG A 108 9.12 10.26 4.17
N ALA A 109 9.07 11.51 3.77
CA ALA A 109 8.93 11.90 2.36
C ALA A 109 10.08 11.37 1.48
N GLU A 110 11.30 11.25 2.04
CA GLU A 110 12.45 10.66 1.35
C GLU A 110 12.24 9.20 0.99
N THR A 111 11.70 8.40 1.93
CA THR A 111 11.36 6.99 1.69
C THR A 111 10.29 6.86 0.61
N ALA A 112 9.27 7.69 0.67
CA ALA A 112 8.20 7.72 -0.32
C ALA A 112 8.72 8.13 -1.71
N ARG A 113 9.62 9.15 -1.80
CA ARG A 113 10.27 9.54 -3.06
C ARG A 113 11.14 8.40 -3.63
N ALA A 114 11.92 7.72 -2.79
CA ALA A 114 12.73 6.57 -3.23
C ALA A 114 11.86 5.46 -3.82
N LEU A 115 10.68 5.21 -3.24
CA LEU A 115 9.73 4.23 -3.76
C LEU A 115 9.15 4.64 -5.12
N VAL A 116 8.77 5.91 -5.29
CA VAL A 116 8.31 6.49 -6.56
C VAL A 116 9.41 6.39 -7.63
N GLN A 117 10.65 6.71 -7.28
CA GLN A 117 11.81 6.55 -8.17
C GLN A 117 12.05 5.09 -8.57
N ALA A 118 11.95 4.15 -7.60
CA ALA A 118 12.07 2.72 -7.87
C ALA A 118 10.97 2.20 -8.81
N CYS A 119 9.75 2.75 -8.74
CA CYS A 119 8.66 2.45 -9.67
C CYS A 119 9.01 2.94 -11.09
N GLY A 120 9.51 4.16 -11.22
CA GLY A 120 9.90 4.77 -12.49
C GLY A 120 8.79 4.90 -13.53
N GLY A 121 7.53 4.61 -13.16
CA GLY A 121 6.40 4.54 -14.08
C GLY A 121 6.32 3.25 -14.91
N GLU A 122 7.17 2.27 -14.66
CA GLU A 122 7.30 1.03 -15.46
C GLU A 122 6.96 -0.22 -14.68
N LYS A 123 7.16 -0.24 -13.36
CA LYS A 123 7.05 -1.44 -12.52
C LYS A 123 6.41 -1.14 -11.16
N LEU A 124 5.88 -2.19 -10.56
CA LEU A 124 5.42 -2.15 -9.17
C LEU A 124 6.63 -2.06 -8.24
N ALA A 125 6.64 -1.09 -7.33
CA ALA A 125 7.61 -0.97 -6.26
C ALA A 125 6.91 -1.16 -4.90
N LEU A 126 7.47 -1.98 -4.04
CA LEU A 126 6.93 -2.33 -2.72
C LEU A 126 7.87 -1.84 -1.63
N LEU A 127 7.32 -1.25 -0.57
CA LEU A 127 8.07 -0.99 0.65
C LEU A 127 7.95 -2.21 1.57
N THR A 128 9.08 -2.83 1.88
CA THR A 128 9.17 -4.02 2.73
C THR A 128 10.02 -3.75 3.97
N ILE A 129 9.88 -4.59 4.98
CA ILE A 129 10.70 -4.56 6.18
C ILE A 129 10.81 -5.99 6.75
N GLU A 130 11.93 -6.33 7.35
CA GLU A 130 12.08 -7.55 8.15
C GLU A 130 11.69 -7.28 9.60
N LEU A 131 10.81 -8.12 10.15
CA LEU A 131 10.38 -8.04 11.54
C LEU A 131 10.78 -9.30 12.31
N PRO A 132 11.16 -9.18 13.59
CA PRO A 132 11.36 -10.34 14.47
C PRO A 132 10.12 -11.21 14.58
N ASP A 133 8.95 -10.59 14.72
CA ASP A 133 7.63 -11.21 14.67
C ASP A 133 6.80 -10.58 13.54
N ALA A 134 6.54 -11.35 12.51
CA ALA A 134 5.79 -10.96 11.32
C ALA A 134 4.30 -11.34 11.40
N THR A 135 3.80 -11.77 12.57
CA THR A 135 2.40 -12.19 12.75
C THR A 135 1.43 -11.10 12.33
N GLY A 136 0.45 -11.47 11.50
CA GLY A 136 -0.63 -10.59 11.03
C GLY A 136 -0.29 -9.75 9.80
N TYR A 137 0.91 -9.86 9.24
CA TYR A 137 1.33 -9.14 8.04
C TYR A 137 1.40 -10.07 6.81
N GLY A 138 1.25 -9.50 5.62
CA GLY A 138 1.52 -10.16 4.34
C GLY A 138 3.02 -10.46 4.17
N ARG A 139 3.34 -11.70 3.79
CA ARG A 139 4.72 -12.17 3.59
C ARG A 139 5.20 -11.91 2.18
N ILE A 140 6.42 -11.41 2.04
CA ILE A 140 7.08 -11.27 0.74
C ILE A 140 7.71 -12.60 0.36
N VAL A 141 7.11 -13.29 -0.59
CA VAL A 141 7.65 -14.54 -1.13
C VAL A 141 8.59 -14.19 -2.29
N ARG A 142 9.85 -14.56 -2.14
CA ARG A 142 10.88 -14.33 -3.16
C ARG A 142 11.28 -15.60 -3.87
N LYS A 143 11.74 -15.45 -5.11
CA LYS A 143 12.35 -16.54 -5.85
C LYS A 143 13.63 -16.98 -5.14
N THR A 144 13.67 -18.25 -4.70
CA THR A 144 14.87 -18.81 -4.09
C THR A 144 15.98 -18.93 -5.15
N PRO A 145 17.22 -18.55 -4.81
CA PRO A 145 18.37 -18.78 -5.70
C PRO A 145 18.47 -20.26 -6.09
N GLY A 146 18.56 -20.55 -7.38
CA GLY A 146 18.78 -21.91 -7.86
C GLY A 146 20.21 -22.39 -7.55
N LEU A 147 20.46 -23.70 -7.63
CA LEU A 147 21.81 -24.30 -7.45
C LEU A 147 22.88 -23.65 -8.34
N ALA A 148 22.52 -23.13 -9.51
CA ALA A 148 23.41 -22.39 -10.40
C ALA A 148 23.92 -21.07 -9.79
N ALA A 149 23.11 -20.43 -8.93
CA ALA A 149 23.52 -19.23 -8.20
C ALA A 149 24.64 -19.50 -7.20
N LEU A 150 24.56 -20.63 -6.51
CA LEU A 150 25.58 -21.07 -5.53
C LEU A 150 26.92 -21.42 -6.19
N ARG A 151 26.94 -21.66 -7.50
CA ARG A 151 28.14 -21.99 -8.28
C ARG A 151 28.74 -20.81 -9.05
N GLY A 152 28.12 -19.64 -9.01
CA GLY A 152 28.60 -18.44 -9.74
C GLY A 152 28.36 -18.45 -11.27
N ASP A 153 27.71 -19.47 -11.80
CA ASP A 153 27.52 -19.73 -13.25
C ASP A 153 26.28 -19.02 -13.83
N GLN A 154 25.93 -17.83 -13.32
CA GLN A 154 24.72 -17.15 -13.73
C GLN A 154 24.95 -15.98 -14.67
N SER A 155 24.08 -15.86 -15.68
CA SER A 155 24.00 -14.68 -16.52
C SER A 155 23.49 -13.45 -15.71
N PRO A 156 23.79 -12.21 -16.16
CA PRO A 156 23.26 -11.00 -15.51
C PRO A 156 21.73 -11.00 -15.35
N ALA A 157 21.00 -11.53 -16.33
CA ALA A 157 19.54 -11.65 -16.30
C ALA A 157 19.05 -12.64 -15.23
N GLN A 158 19.77 -13.75 -15.02
CA GLN A 158 19.48 -14.74 -13.98
C GLN A 158 19.72 -14.15 -12.58
N ARG A 159 20.81 -13.39 -12.39
CA ARG A 159 21.09 -12.68 -11.12
C ARG A 159 20.03 -11.60 -10.83
N ALA A 160 19.60 -10.86 -11.83
CA ALA A 160 18.53 -9.88 -11.68
C ALA A 160 17.18 -10.51 -11.32
N ALA A 161 16.95 -11.78 -11.72
CA ALA A 161 15.75 -12.52 -11.34
C ALA A 161 15.83 -13.17 -9.96
N GLU A 162 17.03 -13.24 -9.35
CA GLU A 162 17.22 -13.74 -7.98
C GLU A 162 16.72 -12.71 -6.98
N GLY A 163 15.99 -13.18 -6.00
CA GLY A 163 15.34 -12.31 -5.04
C GLY A 163 14.12 -11.56 -5.59
N ALA A 164 13.70 -11.81 -6.85
CA ALA A 164 12.47 -11.24 -7.38
C ALA A 164 11.28 -11.63 -6.49
N VAL A 165 10.40 -10.67 -6.25
CA VAL A 165 9.14 -10.92 -5.53
C VAL A 165 8.24 -11.76 -6.43
N LEU A 166 7.81 -12.91 -5.93
CA LEU A 166 6.89 -13.82 -6.61
C LEU A 166 5.44 -13.57 -6.19
N ALA A 167 5.24 -13.26 -4.91
CA ALA A 167 3.92 -13.03 -4.35
C ALA A 167 4.02 -12.26 -3.02
N ILE A 168 2.91 -11.63 -2.65
CA ILE A 168 2.63 -11.18 -1.30
C ILE A 168 1.52 -12.09 -0.77
N VAL A 169 1.79 -12.87 0.28
CA VAL A 169 0.82 -13.83 0.82
C VAL A 169 0.34 -13.34 2.18
N GLU A 170 -0.95 -13.06 2.29
CA GLU A 170 -1.56 -12.59 3.52
C GLU A 170 -1.45 -13.65 4.64
N HIS A 171 -1.30 -13.20 5.89
CA HIS A 171 -1.03 -14.10 7.03
C HIS A 171 -2.02 -15.25 7.15
N LYS A 172 -3.31 -15.00 6.86
CA LYS A 172 -4.38 -16.00 6.98
C LYS A 172 -4.34 -17.06 5.88
N ASP A 173 -3.82 -16.71 4.72
CA ASP A 173 -3.70 -17.56 3.54
C ASP A 173 -2.31 -18.24 3.47
N ALA A 174 -1.35 -17.79 4.30
CA ALA A 174 0.02 -18.30 4.30
C ALA A 174 0.13 -19.72 4.87
N SER A 175 0.85 -20.60 4.17
CA SER A 175 1.25 -21.92 4.66
C SER A 175 2.19 -21.80 5.89
N PRO A 176 2.38 -22.88 6.68
CA PRO A 176 3.33 -22.85 7.79
C PRO A 176 4.72 -22.38 7.39
N ALA A 177 5.25 -22.88 6.26
CA ALA A 177 6.58 -22.49 5.76
C ALA A 177 6.63 -20.99 5.34
N GLN A 178 5.56 -20.47 4.74
CA GLN A 178 5.49 -19.04 4.40
C GLN A 178 5.41 -18.16 5.64
N ARG A 179 4.79 -18.62 6.73
CA ARG A 179 4.71 -17.87 8.00
C ARG A 179 6.07 -17.66 8.67
N GLU A 180 7.05 -18.49 8.38
CA GLU A 180 8.44 -18.33 8.86
C GLU A 180 9.20 -17.18 8.16
N ILE A 181 8.70 -16.69 7.02
CA ILE A 181 9.28 -15.54 6.31
C ILE A 181 9.08 -14.30 7.19
N ARG A 182 10.17 -13.58 7.44
CA ARG A 182 10.21 -12.39 8.29
C ARG A 182 10.07 -11.09 7.50
N GLU A 183 10.32 -11.12 6.19
CA GLU A 183 10.09 -9.96 5.32
C GLU A 183 8.62 -9.81 5.05
N ILE A 184 8.10 -8.63 5.41
CA ILE A 184 6.68 -8.30 5.28
C ILE A 184 6.43 -7.15 4.30
N TYR A 185 5.24 -7.12 3.74
CA TYR A 185 4.71 -5.98 3.02
C TYR A 185 4.15 -4.95 4.02
N THR A 186 4.60 -3.71 3.91
CA THR A 186 4.20 -2.63 4.84
C THR A 186 2.82 -2.03 4.53
N GLY A 187 2.19 -2.42 3.43
CA GLY A 187 0.97 -1.78 2.92
C GLY A 187 1.25 -0.53 2.07
N ILE A 188 2.52 -0.23 1.76
CA ILE A 188 2.93 0.94 0.99
C ILE A 188 3.55 0.48 -0.34
N MET A 189 3.03 1.00 -1.46
CA MET A 189 3.51 0.67 -2.80
C MET A 189 3.42 1.85 -3.76
N ALA A 190 4.21 1.79 -4.82
CA ALA A 190 4.07 2.68 -5.97
C ALA A 190 3.91 1.85 -7.25
N ALA A 191 3.00 2.26 -8.11
CA ALA A 191 2.70 1.57 -9.36
C ALA A 191 2.43 2.56 -10.50
N PRO A 192 2.68 2.18 -11.77
CA PRO A 192 2.18 2.94 -12.91
C PRO A 192 0.66 3.04 -12.84
N THR A 193 0.10 4.26 -12.89
CA THR A 193 -1.34 4.50 -12.68
C THR A 193 -2.21 3.68 -13.62
N ALA A 194 -1.89 3.65 -14.90
CA ALA A 194 -2.65 2.90 -15.89
C ALA A 194 -2.66 1.38 -15.61
N LEU A 195 -1.53 0.81 -15.18
CA LEU A 195 -1.44 -0.60 -14.80
C LEU A 195 -2.20 -0.88 -13.50
N LEU A 196 -2.04 -0.02 -12.49
CA LEU A 196 -2.76 -0.13 -11.22
C LEU A 196 -4.27 -0.20 -11.45
N LYS A 197 -4.84 0.71 -12.26
CA LYS A 197 -6.27 0.71 -12.59
C LYS A 197 -6.72 -0.62 -13.19
N ARG A 198 -5.94 -1.17 -14.11
CA ARG A 198 -6.24 -2.49 -14.72
C ARG A 198 -6.17 -3.61 -13.70
N TRP A 199 -5.13 -3.64 -12.86
CA TRP A 199 -4.92 -4.69 -11.86
C TRP A 199 -6.03 -4.69 -10.80
N VAL A 200 -6.35 -3.52 -10.21
CA VAL A 200 -7.38 -3.47 -9.17
C VAL A 200 -8.77 -3.85 -9.68
N MET A 201 -9.08 -3.58 -10.95
CA MET A 201 -10.35 -3.99 -11.55
C MET A 201 -10.41 -5.48 -11.89
N ALA A 202 -9.27 -6.17 -11.96
CA ALA A 202 -9.17 -7.61 -12.20
C ALA A 202 -9.15 -8.44 -10.90
N LEU A 203 -9.02 -7.80 -9.73
CA LEU A 203 -8.97 -8.49 -8.43
C LEU A 203 -10.21 -9.35 -8.21
N LYS A 204 -9.99 -10.48 -7.56
CA LYS A 204 -11.03 -11.40 -7.09
C LYS A 204 -11.04 -11.44 -5.56
N ASN A 205 -12.03 -12.10 -5.00
CA ASN A 205 -12.14 -12.32 -3.56
C ASN A 205 -12.10 -13.81 -3.19
N ASP A 206 -11.34 -14.59 -3.95
CA ASP A 206 -11.19 -16.05 -3.76
C ASP A 206 -10.13 -16.38 -2.70
N ASN A 207 -10.27 -15.80 -1.50
CA ASN A 207 -9.38 -15.97 -0.36
C ASN A 207 -10.17 -16.27 0.91
N VAL A 208 -9.47 -16.59 2.02
CA VAL A 208 -10.10 -16.98 3.30
C VAL A 208 -11.06 -15.92 3.85
N GLN A 209 -10.78 -14.63 3.63
CA GLN A 209 -11.60 -13.53 4.15
C GLN A 209 -12.74 -13.13 3.22
N LYS A 210 -12.77 -13.63 1.96
CA LYS A 210 -13.70 -13.20 0.90
C LYS A 210 -13.59 -11.68 0.62
N GLU A 211 -12.40 -11.13 0.72
CA GLU A 211 -12.08 -9.73 0.50
C GLU A 211 -11.25 -9.56 -0.78
N PHE A 212 -11.35 -8.40 -1.42
CA PHE A 212 -10.46 -8.02 -2.51
C PHE A 212 -9.14 -7.52 -1.90
N TYR A 213 -8.11 -8.37 -1.92
CA TYR A 213 -6.80 -7.98 -1.43
C TYR A 213 -6.05 -7.19 -2.50
N LEU A 214 -5.42 -6.09 -2.10
CA LEU A 214 -4.54 -5.31 -2.98
C LEU A 214 -3.24 -6.07 -3.32
N THR A 215 -2.98 -7.14 -2.61
CA THR A 215 -1.79 -7.98 -2.70
C THR A 215 -1.93 -9.16 -3.66
N ASP A 216 -3.12 -9.41 -4.23
CA ASP A 216 -3.41 -10.49 -5.21
C ASP A 216 -3.05 -10.04 -6.70
#